data_18b01b060743ca6e5b2bbd08c0b6e931
#
_entry.id   18b01b060743ca6e5b2bbd08c0b6e931
#
_cell.length_a   1.000
_cell.length_b   1.000
_cell.length_c   1.000
_cell.angle_alpha   90.00
_cell.angle_beta   90.00
_cell.angle_gamma   90.00
#
_symmetry.space_group_name_H-M   'P 1'
#
loop_
_entity.id
_entity.type
_entity.pdbx_description
1 polymer ?
#
loop_
_entity_poly.entity_id
_entity_poly.type
_entity_poly.pdbx_seq_one_letter_code
_entity_poly.pdbx_strand_id
1 'polypeptide(L)' 'MNKENTSKLWKMIQEAGDYLLGQLPSHPNHPKGRNPYAHVALCVKENFENSYKYIPDEQFDEVVKYIEFLKERS' A
#
# COMPACT_ATOMS: atom_id res chain seq x y z
N MET A 1 -12.29 8.38 1.05
CA MET A 1 -12.44 7.98 -0.37
C MET A 1 -13.86 7.51 -0.62
N ASN A 2 -14.41 7.84 -1.79
CA ASN A 2 -15.69 7.27 -2.18
C ASN A 2 -15.49 5.78 -2.53
N LYS A 3 -16.59 5.08 -2.76
CA LYS A 3 -16.55 3.64 -3.00
C LYS A 3 -15.73 3.26 -4.22
N GLU A 4 -15.84 4.04 -5.28
CA GLU A 4 -15.10 3.80 -6.52
C GLU A 4 -13.59 3.98 -6.31
N ASN A 5 -13.21 5.08 -5.68
CA ASN A 5 -11.79 5.35 -5.41
C ASN A 5 -11.20 4.34 -4.42
N THR A 6 -12.00 3.93 -3.44
CA THR A 6 -11.57 2.91 -2.50
C THR A 6 -11.23 1.61 -3.23
N SER A 7 -12.07 1.20 -4.17
CA SER A 7 -11.82 0.00 -4.97
C SER A 7 -10.57 0.13 -5.84
N LYS A 8 -10.37 1.30 -6.44
CA LYS A 8 -9.19 1.56 -7.26
C LYS A 8 -7.91 1.48 -6.43
N LEU A 9 -7.93 2.10 -5.25
CA LEU A 9 -6.77 2.07 -4.36
C LEU A 9 -6.50 0.65 -3.86
N TRP A 10 -7.53 -0.12 -3.57
CA TRP A 10 -7.35 -1.50 -3.14
C TRP A 10 -6.66 -2.33 -4.22
N LYS A 11 -7.06 -2.14 -5.47
CA LYS A 11 -6.40 -2.82 -6.59
C LYS A 11 -4.93 -2.41 -6.69
N MET A 12 -4.64 -1.13 -6.52
CA MET A 12 -3.27 -0.64 -6.56
C MET A 12 -2.43 -1.21 -5.42
N ILE A 13 -3.02 -1.30 -4.23
CA ILE A 13 -2.35 -1.91 -3.07
C ILE A 13 -2.05 -3.37 -3.37
N GLN A 14 -2.99 -4.09 -3.97
CA GLN A 14 -2.77 -5.48 -4.34
C GLN A 14 -1.67 -5.63 -5.38
N GLU A 15 -1.68 -4.78 -6.40
CA GLU A 15 -0.63 -4.80 -7.43
C GLU A 15 0.74 -4.47 -6.86
N ALA A 16 0.80 -3.48 -5.97
CA ALA A 16 2.04 -3.14 -5.31
C ALA A 16 2.53 -4.29 -4.43
N GLY A 17 1.60 -4.93 -3.72
CA GLY A 17 1.93 -6.10 -2.91
C GLY A 17 2.47 -7.25 -3.77
N ASP A 18 1.84 -7.50 -4.91
CA ASP A 18 2.32 -8.52 -5.84
C ASP A 18 3.72 -8.20 -6.36
N TYR A 19 3.96 -6.94 -6.67
CA TYR A 19 5.27 -6.48 -7.13
C TYR A 19 6.34 -6.69 -6.05
N LEU A 20 5.99 -6.42 -4.80
CA LEU A 20 6.93 -6.54 -3.69
C LEU A 20 7.06 -7.97 -3.16
N LEU A 21 6.19 -8.87 -3.60
CA LEU A 21 6.22 -10.26 -3.16
C LEU A 21 7.57 -10.88 -3.53
N GLY A 22 8.29 -11.36 -2.53
CA GLY A 22 9.61 -11.93 -2.75
C GLY A 22 10.74 -10.92 -2.77
N GLN A 23 10.43 -9.63 -2.79
CA GLN A 23 11.45 -8.58 -2.75
C GLN A 23 11.71 -8.06 -1.35
N LEU A 24 10.73 -8.19 -0.45
CA LEU A 24 10.93 -7.81 0.94
C LEU A 24 11.78 -8.87 1.63
N PRO A 25 12.79 -8.45 2.40
CA PRO A 25 13.66 -9.41 3.08
C PRO A 25 12.88 -10.19 4.13
N SER A 26 13.23 -11.46 4.28
CA SER A 26 12.68 -12.29 5.34
C SER A 26 13.20 -11.77 6.68
N HIS A 27 12.31 -11.69 7.65
CA HIS A 27 12.67 -11.30 9.00
C HIS A 27 12.80 -12.57 9.86
N PRO A 28 13.78 -12.65 10.78
CA PRO A 28 13.91 -13.83 11.65
C PRO A 28 12.63 -14.22 12.38
N ASN A 29 11.82 -13.22 12.75
CA ASN A 29 10.54 -13.47 13.42
C ASN A 29 9.40 -13.74 12.45
N HIS A 30 9.65 -13.67 11.15
CA HIS A 30 8.67 -13.90 10.10
C HIS A 30 9.29 -14.77 9.02
N PRO A 31 9.52 -16.06 9.30
CA PRO A 31 10.23 -16.94 8.38
C PRO A 31 9.56 -17.10 7.01
N LYS A 32 8.27 -16.80 6.93
CA LYS A 32 7.54 -16.83 5.66
C LYS A 32 7.58 -15.49 4.92
N GLY A 33 8.34 -14.52 5.45
CA GLY A 33 8.41 -13.18 4.91
C GLY A 33 7.27 -12.29 5.41
N ARG A 34 7.36 -11.01 5.09
CA ARG A 34 6.31 -10.06 5.44
C ARG A 34 5.15 -10.18 4.46
N ASN A 35 3.94 -9.92 4.95
CA ASN A 35 2.78 -9.79 4.07
C ASN A 35 2.91 -8.47 3.30
N PRO A 36 3.22 -8.50 1.99
CA PRO A 36 3.45 -7.27 1.25
C PRO A 36 2.21 -6.39 1.12
N TYR A 37 1.03 -6.98 1.12
CA TYR A 37 -0.22 -6.23 1.03
C TYR A 37 -0.45 -5.42 2.30
N ALA A 38 -0.28 -6.06 3.44
CA ALA A 38 -0.39 -5.36 4.73
C ALA A 38 0.69 -4.29 4.87
N HIS A 39 1.89 -4.55 4.37
CA HIS A 39 2.99 -3.59 4.38
C HIS A 39 2.61 -2.31 3.63
N VAL A 40 2.11 -2.44 2.40
CA VAL A 40 1.71 -1.29 1.58
C VAL A 40 0.58 -0.53 2.26
N ALA A 41 -0.45 -1.23 2.73
CA ALA A 41 -1.58 -0.59 3.39
C ALA A 41 -1.15 0.15 4.66
N LEU A 42 -0.26 -0.43 5.43
CA LEU A 42 0.25 0.21 6.65
C LEU A 42 1.08 1.45 6.32
N CYS A 43 1.91 1.40 5.29
CA CYS A 43 2.69 2.56 4.86
C CYS A 43 1.77 3.72 4.45
N VAL A 44 0.70 3.42 3.71
CA VAL A 44 -0.28 4.44 3.33
C VAL A 44 -0.91 5.04 4.58
N LYS A 45 -1.33 4.20 5.51
CA LYS A 45 -1.95 4.67 6.75
C LYS A 45 -1.01 5.58 7.54
N GLU A 46 0.26 5.22 7.65
CA GLU A 46 1.24 6.01 8.39
C GLU A 46 1.53 7.34 7.70
N ASN A 47 1.64 7.32 6.37
CA ASN A 47 1.98 8.54 5.62
C ASN A 47 0.83 9.55 5.60
N PHE A 48 -0.40 9.09 5.51
CA PHE A 48 -1.58 9.96 5.41
C PHE A 48 -2.36 10.07 6.72
N GLU A 49 -1.89 9.40 7.76
CA GLU A 49 -2.52 9.38 9.10
C GLU A 49 -3.92 8.77 9.13
N ASN A 50 -4.34 8.14 8.03
CA ASN A 50 -5.63 7.47 7.91
C ASN A 50 -5.52 6.27 6.99
N SER A 51 -6.34 5.27 7.25
CA SER A 51 -6.50 4.15 6.31
C SER A 51 -6.91 4.71 4.94
N TYR A 52 -6.50 4.04 3.87
CA TYR A 52 -6.83 4.49 2.50
C TYR A 52 -8.34 4.70 2.29
N LYS A 53 -9.17 3.97 3.02
CA LYS A 53 -10.63 4.11 2.95
C LYS A 53 -11.14 5.45 3.46
N TYR A 54 -10.40 6.06 4.37
CA TYR A 54 -10.82 7.28 5.06
C TYR A 54 -10.07 8.52 4.61
N ILE A 55 -9.15 8.38 3.67
CA ILE A 55 -8.44 9.52 3.11
C ILE A 55 -9.41 10.28 2.18
N PRO A 56 -9.44 11.63 2.23
CA PRO A 56 -10.31 12.41 1.34
C PRO A 56 -10.05 12.13 -0.14
N ASP A 57 -11.09 12.14 -0.95
CA ASP A 57 -10.99 11.93 -2.39
C ASP A 57 -10.05 12.93 -3.07
N GLU A 58 -9.92 14.11 -2.50
CA GLU A 58 -9.02 15.16 -3.01
C GLU A 58 -7.57 14.70 -3.02
N GLN A 59 -7.23 13.75 -2.18
CA GLN A 59 -5.87 13.22 -2.06
C GLN A 59 -5.67 11.93 -2.85
N PHE A 60 -6.64 11.53 -3.64
CA PHE A 60 -6.56 10.29 -4.42
C PHE A 60 -5.26 10.21 -5.24
N ASP A 61 -4.95 11.25 -6.00
CA ASP A 61 -3.74 11.25 -6.82
C ASP A 61 -2.47 11.18 -6.00
N GLU A 62 -2.46 11.79 -4.82
CA GLU A 62 -1.32 11.73 -3.92
C GLU A 62 -1.10 10.31 -3.39
N VAL A 63 -2.18 9.62 -3.07
CA VAL A 63 -2.10 8.24 -2.60
C VAL A 63 -1.59 7.33 -3.72
N VAL A 64 -2.08 7.53 -4.95
CA VAL A 64 -1.63 6.78 -6.11
C VAL A 64 -0.12 6.95 -6.30
N LYS A 65 0.36 8.17 -6.27
CA LYS A 65 1.79 8.46 -6.43
C LYS A 65 2.60 7.84 -5.31
N TYR A 66 2.08 7.86 -4.09
CA TYR A 66 2.78 7.29 -2.96
C TYR A 66 2.91 5.77 -3.08
N ILE A 67 1.85 5.10 -3.52
CA ILE A 67 1.90 3.65 -3.73
C ILE A 67 2.92 3.30 -4.82
N GLU A 68 2.96 4.07 -5.90
CA GLU A 68 3.97 3.87 -6.95
C GLU A 68 5.38 4.09 -6.42
N PHE A 69 5.55 5.10 -5.58
CA PHE A 69 6.83 5.38 -4.92
C PHE A 69 7.27 4.19 -4.07
N LEU A 70 6.36 3.57 -3.34
CA LEU A 70 6.67 2.40 -2.52
C LEU A 70 7.16 1.24 -3.38
N LYS A 71 6.58 1.03 -4.55
CA LYS A 71 7.01 -0.01 -5.47
C LYS A 71 8.45 0.21 -5.93
N GLU A 72 8.80 1.45 -6.23
CA GLU A 72 10.13 1.80 -6.73
C GLU A 72 11.20 1.75 -5.66
N ARG A 73 10.84 1.99 -4.41
CA ARG A 73 11.79 2.10 -3.31
C ARG A 73 12.02 0.80 -2.56
N SER A 74 11.24 -0.21 -2.80
CA SER A 74 11.34 -1.47 -2.06
C SER A 74 12.19 -2.54 -2.76
#